data_831fa6440c0deab5b397448b9db750f2
#
_entry.id   831fa6440c0deab5b397448b9db750f2
#
_cell.length_a   1.000
_cell.length_b   1.000
_cell.length_c   1.000
_cell.angle_alpha   90.00
_cell.angle_beta   90.00
_cell.angle_gamma   90.00
#
_symmetry.space_group_name_H-M   'P 1'
#
loop_
_entity.id
_entity.type
_entity.pdbx_description
1 polymer ?
#
loop_
_entity_poly.entity_id
_entity_poly.type
_entity_poly.pdbx_seq_one_letter_code
_entity_poly.pdbx_strand_id
1 'polypeptide(L)'
;MSDSKPVEGAVVPVEQRDLQLMLESGYLYLELQKPTDSQEIFSGVEALLPKSEVPQLALNHLHFAKGEFPKALAAAKKAVEMNPGSAAAHAAVGEALLFLKRIPEARESLKRAISLEPDSPAAEFAKALEEAIEVGVFA
;
A
#
# COMPACT_ATOMS: atom_id res chain seq x y z
N MET A 1 -26.78 8.20 -0.65
CA MET A 1 -25.86 7.62 0.33
C MET A 1 -24.49 7.54 -0.28
N SER A 2 -23.47 7.93 0.47
CA SER A 2 -22.11 8.05 -0.06
C SER A 2 -21.55 6.72 -0.57
N ASP A 3 -21.88 5.61 0.08
CA ASP A 3 -21.39 4.27 -0.27
C ASP A 3 -22.06 3.65 -1.52
N SER A 4 -23.11 4.27 -2.05
CA SER A 4 -23.74 3.84 -3.30
C SER A 4 -23.25 4.62 -4.52
N LYS A 5 -22.25 5.50 -4.35
CA LYS A 5 -21.67 6.25 -5.45
C LYS A 5 -20.82 5.36 -6.35
N PRO A 6 -20.78 5.61 -7.66
CA PRO A 6 -19.90 4.87 -8.55
C PRO A 6 -18.43 5.20 -8.27
N VAL A 7 -17.58 4.21 -8.50
CA VAL A 7 -16.13 4.39 -8.36
C VAL A 7 -15.59 5.03 -9.63
N GLU A 8 -14.86 6.14 -9.48
CA GLU A 8 -14.23 6.80 -10.62
C GLU A 8 -13.07 5.95 -11.14
N GLY A 9 -12.89 5.94 -12.44
CA GLY A 9 -11.78 5.24 -13.09
C GLY A 9 -11.95 3.74 -13.23
N ALA A 10 -13.06 3.17 -12.75
CA ALA A 10 -13.35 1.75 -12.94
C ALA A 10 -13.69 1.47 -14.41
N VAL A 11 -13.15 0.34 -14.93
CA VAL A 11 -13.38 -0.04 -16.33
C VAL A 11 -14.81 -0.55 -16.61
N VAL A 12 -15.52 -0.93 -15.53
CA VAL A 12 -16.95 -1.26 -15.58
C VAL A 12 -17.63 -0.59 -14.39
N PRO A 13 -18.97 -0.35 -14.45
CA PRO A 13 -19.67 0.25 -13.31
C PRO A 13 -19.53 -0.59 -12.04
N VAL A 14 -19.07 0.04 -10.97
CA VAL A 14 -18.95 -0.57 -9.64
C VAL A 14 -19.23 0.50 -8.58
N GLU A 15 -19.91 0.14 -7.52
CA GLU A 15 -20.19 1.05 -6.42
C GLU A 15 -19.08 1.03 -5.37
N GLN A 16 -18.91 2.16 -4.68
CA GLN A 16 -17.89 2.30 -3.62
C GLN A 16 -18.02 1.21 -2.56
N ARG A 17 -19.24 0.88 -2.17
CA ARG A 17 -19.49 -0.16 -1.18
C ARG A 17 -18.96 -1.52 -1.63
N ASP A 18 -19.18 -1.86 -2.91
CA ASP A 18 -18.73 -3.14 -3.44
C ASP A 18 -17.22 -3.22 -3.53
N LEU A 19 -16.57 -2.12 -3.93
CA LEU A 19 -15.11 -2.03 -3.93
C LEU A 19 -14.55 -2.20 -2.51
N GLN A 20 -15.18 -1.54 -1.54
CA GLN A 20 -14.76 -1.65 -0.13
C GLN A 20 -14.86 -3.09 0.36
N LEU A 21 -15.95 -3.78 0.04
CA LEU A 21 -16.13 -5.20 0.41
C LEU A 21 -15.09 -6.09 -0.23
N MET A 22 -14.73 -5.83 -1.49
CA MET A 22 -13.66 -6.57 -2.17
C MET A 22 -12.32 -6.40 -1.44
N LEU A 23 -11.96 -5.15 -1.12
CA LEU A 23 -10.70 -4.87 -0.43
C LEU A 23 -10.68 -5.48 0.97
N GLU A 24 -11.76 -5.34 1.73
CA GLU A 24 -11.87 -5.93 3.06
C GLU A 24 -11.74 -7.45 3.00
N SER A 25 -12.37 -8.09 2.01
CA SER A 25 -12.27 -9.54 1.82
C SER A 25 -10.85 -9.97 1.50
N GLY A 26 -10.15 -9.22 0.63
CA GLY A 26 -8.76 -9.50 0.29
C GLY A 26 -7.85 -9.40 1.51
N TYR A 27 -8.01 -8.36 2.32
CA TYR A 27 -7.24 -8.20 3.56
C TYR A 27 -7.60 -9.27 4.60
N LEU A 28 -8.86 -9.66 4.69
CA LEU A 28 -9.27 -10.73 5.59
C LEU A 28 -8.59 -12.05 5.22
N TYR A 29 -8.50 -12.37 3.93
CA TYR A 29 -7.78 -13.57 3.50
C TYR A 29 -6.30 -13.52 3.86
N LEU A 30 -5.67 -12.34 3.85
CA LEU A 30 -4.30 -12.21 4.33
C LEU A 30 -4.19 -12.55 5.82
N GLU A 31 -5.11 -12.04 6.63
CA GLU A 31 -5.15 -12.33 8.07
C GLU A 31 -5.36 -13.83 8.32
N LEU A 32 -6.16 -14.49 7.48
CA LEU A 32 -6.42 -15.92 7.57
C LEU A 32 -5.29 -16.77 6.96
N GLN A 33 -4.20 -16.14 6.54
CA GLN A 33 -3.05 -16.81 5.93
C GLN A 33 -3.42 -17.56 4.64
N LYS A 34 -4.28 -16.93 3.83
CA LYS A 34 -4.70 -17.44 2.53
C LYS A 34 -4.27 -16.48 1.42
N PRO A 35 -2.96 -16.40 1.13
CA PRO A 35 -2.46 -15.39 0.19
C PRO A 35 -2.93 -15.60 -1.26
N THR A 36 -3.21 -16.84 -1.66
CA THR A 36 -3.71 -17.09 -3.02
C THR A 36 -5.10 -16.49 -3.21
N ASP A 37 -5.99 -16.68 -2.23
CA ASP A 37 -7.34 -16.09 -2.28
C ASP A 37 -7.27 -14.57 -2.26
N SER A 38 -6.41 -14.01 -1.41
CA SER A 38 -6.17 -12.57 -1.35
C SER A 38 -5.69 -12.03 -2.69
N GLN A 39 -4.72 -12.72 -3.32
CA GLN A 39 -4.16 -12.29 -4.59
C GLN A 39 -5.21 -12.28 -5.70
N GLU A 40 -6.09 -13.27 -5.74
CA GLU A 40 -7.17 -13.30 -6.73
C GLU A 40 -8.06 -12.05 -6.61
N ILE A 41 -8.41 -11.68 -5.38
CA ILE A 41 -9.24 -10.50 -5.14
C ILE A 41 -8.50 -9.22 -5.52
N PHE A 42 -7.26 -9.04 -5.04
CA PHE A 42 -6.50 -7.83 -5.33
C PHE A 42 -6.16 -7.69 -6.81
N SER A 43 -5.90 -8.80 -7.50
CA SER A 43 -5.70 -8.79 -8.95
C SER A 43 -6.98 -8.39 -9.68
N GLY A 44 -8.14 -8.81 -9.18
CA GLY A 44 -9.42 -8.37 -9.70
C GLY A 44 -9.63 -6.87 -9.51
N VAL A 45 -9.26 -6.33 -8.36
CA VAL A 45 -9.32 -4.88 -8.11
C VAL A 45 -8.37 -4.13 -9.04
N GLU A 46 -7.18 -4.66 -9.27
CA GLU A 46 -6.22 -4.06 -10.20
C GLU A 46 -6.79 -4.01 -11.62
N ALA A 47 -7.41 -5.09 -12.08
CA ALA A 47 -8.04 -5.13 -13.40
C ALA A 47 -9.20 -4.14 -13.49
N LEU A 48 -9.94 -3.95 -12.40
CA LEU A 48 -11.06 -3.02 -12.33
C LEU A 48 -10.60 -1.56 -12.31
N LEU A 49 -9.48 -1.27 -11.64
CA LEU A 49 -8.94 0.07 -11.42
C LEU A 49 -7.48 0.17 -11.90
N PRO A 50 -7.23 0.06 -13.22
CA PRO A 50 -5.86 -0.09 -13.73
C PRO A 50 -4.97 1.15 -13.53
N LYS A 51 -5.56 2.31 -13.23
CA LYS A 51 -4.81 3.55 -13.02
C LYS A 51 -4.85 4.04 -11.58
N SER A 52 -5.39 3.25 -10.67
CA SER A 52 -5.48 3.61 -9.26
C SER A 52 -4.30 3.07 -8.47
N GLU A 53 -3.85 3.84 -7.48
CA GLU A 53 -2.85 3.37 -6.52
C GLU A 53 -3.40 2.32 -5.56
N VAL A 54 -4.73 2.27 -5.37
CA VAL A 54 -5.38 1.41 -4.37
C VAL A 54 -5.03 -0.07 -4.53
N PRO A 55 -5.18 -0.68 -5.73
CA PRO A 55 -4.79 -2.09 -5.86
C PRO A 55 -3.28 -2.31 -5.73
N GLN A 56 -2.45 -1.32 -6.09
CA GLN A 56 -1.01 -1.46 -5.93
C GLN A 56 -0.60 -1.47 -4.46
N LEU A 57 -1.24 -0.66 -3.62
CA LEU A 57 -1.01 -0.68 -2.18
C LEU A 57 -1.48 -2.00 -1.57
N ALA A 58 -2.61 -2.54 -2.04
CA ALA A 58 -3.11 -3.84 -1.59
C ALA A 58 -2.13 -4.96 -1.96
N LEU A 59 -1.62 -4.96 -3.20
CA LEU A 59 -0.61 -5.93 -3.63
C LEU A 59 0.71 -5.78 -2.88
N ASN A 60 1.10 -4.55 -2.54
CA ASN A 60 2.26 -4.31 -1.68
C ASN A 60 2.09 -5.05 -0.34
N HIS A 61 0.93 -4.92 0.30
CA HIS A 61 0.65 -5.59 1.56
C HIS A 61 0.68 -7.13 1.40
N LEU A 62 0.14 -7.64 0.31
CA LEU A 62 0.16 -9.07 0.01
C LEU A 62 1.59 -9.60 -0.11
N HIS A 63 2.41 -8.94 -0.92
CA HIS A 63 3.81 -9.35 -1.12
C HIS A 63 4.59 -9.24 0.18
N PHE A 64 4.34 -8.19 0.95
CA PHE A 64 4.98 -7.99 2.25
C PHE A 64 4.63 -9.14 3.21
N ALA A 65 3.35 -9.51 3.27
CA ALA A 65 2.88 -10.62 4.11
C ALA A 65 3.52 -11.96 3.72
N LYS A 66 3.86 -12.12 2.44
CA LYS A 66 4.54 -13.33 1.93
C LYS A 66 6.06 -13.28 2.09
N GLY A 67 6.61 -12.18 2.63
CA GLY A 67 8.06 -11.99 2.73
C GLY A 67 8.73 -11.68 1.39
N GLU A 68 7.98 -11.33 0.38
CA GLU A 68 8.47 -11.01 -0.97
C GLU A 68 8.77 -9.51 -1.07
N PHE A 69 9.79 -9.05 -0.35
CA PHE A 69 10.08 -7.62 -0.22
C PHE A 69 10.44 -6.92 -1.52
N PRO A 70 11.19 -7.53 -2.46
CA PRO A 70 11.40 -6.89 -3.77
C PRO A 70 10.10 -6.66 -4.55
N LYS A 71 9.16 -7.60 -4.50
CA LYS A 71 7.85 -7.45 -5.14
C LYS A 71 7.00 -6.40 -4.41
N ALA A 72 7.08 -6.37 -3.09
CA ALA A 72 6.40 -5.36 -2.29
C ALA A 72 6.90 -3.96 -2.67
N LEU A 73 8.22 -3.78 -2.82
CA LEU A 73 8.81 -2.53 -3.26
C LEU A 73 8.34 -2.13 -4.65
N ALA A 74 8.30 -3.08 -5.59
CA ALA A 74 7.85 -2.80 -6.95
C ALA A 74 6.41 -2.30 -6.98
N ALA A 75 5.51 -2.94 -6.22
CA ALA A 75 4.11 -2.51 -6.12
C ALA A 75 3.99 -1.12 -5.49
N ALA A 76 4.76 -0.84 -4.43
CA ALA A 76 4.75 0.46 -3.78
C ALA A 76 5.26 1.57 -4.71
N LYS A 77 6.33 1.30 -5.47
CA LYS A 77 6.84 2.26 -6.47
C LYS A 77 5.82 2.55 -7.55
N LYS A 78 5.09 1.52 -7.98
CA LYS A 78 4.03 1.70 -8.98
C LYS A 78 2.90 2.57 -8.41
N ALA A 79 2.57 2.42 -7.13
CA ALA A 79 1.60 3.28 -6.47
C ALA A 79 2.07 4.75 -6.46
N VAL A 80 3.36 5.00 -6.22
CA VAL A 80 3.92 6.36 -6.29
C VAL A 80 3.83 6.92 -7.71
N GLU A 81 4.09 6.11 -8.73
CA GLU A 81 3.94 6.56 -10.12
C GLU A 81 2.50 6.97 -10.42
N MET A 82 1.53 6.23 -9.91
CA MET A 82 0.11 6.51 -10.12
C MET A 82 -0.36 7.73 -9.35
N ASN A 83 0.18 7.95 -8.15
CA ASN A 83 -0.15 9.10 -7.33
C ASN A 83 1.07 9.58 -6.55
N PRO A 84 1.89 10.45 -7.15
CA PRO A 84 3.11 10.97 -6.48
C PRO A 84 2.84 11.74 -5.18
N GLY A 85 1.62 12.21 -4.98
CA GLY A 85 1.20 12.92 -3.77
C GLY A 85 0.70 11.99 -2.65
N SER A 86 0.73 10.68 -2.84
CA SER A 86 0.23 9.73 -1.85
C SER A 86 1.25 9.50 -0.74
N ALA A 87 0.96 9.99 0.45
CA ALA A 87 1.80 9.71 1.62
C ALA A 87 1.87 8.21 1.90
N ALA A 88 0.74 7.51 1.75
CA ALA A 88 0.69 6.06 1.96
C ALA A 88 1.63 5.31 1.00
N ALA A 89 1.68 5.73 -0.27
CA ALA A 89 2.56 5.08 -1.26
C ALA A 89 4.04 5.31 -0.91
N HIS A 90 4.42 6.52 -0.54
CA HIS A 90 5.80 6.81 -0.12
C HIS A 90 6.18 6.07 1.16
N ALA A 91 5.26 5.96 2.12
CA ALA A 91 5.50 5.20 3.34
C ALA A 91 5.70 3.71 3.03
N ALA A 92 4.92 3.16 2.11
CA ALA A 92 5.06 1.77 1.68
C ALA A 92 6.41 1.52 1.00
N VAL A 93 6.89 2.45 0.17
CA VAL A 93 8.23 2.36 -0.42
C VAL A 93 9.28 2.35 0.68
N GLY A 94 9.18 3.27 1.64
CA GLY A 94 10.12 3.34 2.76
C GLY A 94 10.16 2.05 3.57
N GLU A 95 9.02 1.49 3.89
CA GLU A 95 8.93 0.23 4.63
C GLU A 95 9.63 -0.90 3.88
N ALA A 96 9.32 -1.08 2.60
CA ALA A 96 9.93 -2.14 1.80
C ALA A 96 11.45 -1.98 1.71
N LEU A 97 11.92 -0.74 1.55
CA LEU A 97 13.35 -0.45 1.51
C LEU A 97 14.04 -0.80 2.83
N LEU A 98 13.40 -0.58 3.97
CA LEU A 98 13.94 -0.95 5.27
C LEU A 98 14.16 -2.47 5.37
N PHE A 99 13.17 -3.25 4.94
CA PHE A 99 13.27 -4.71 4.97
C PHE A 99 14.27 -5.25 3.95
N LEU A 100 14.64 -4.44 2.95
CA LEU A 100 15.71 -4.75 2.01
C LEU A 100 17.07 -4.18 2.47
N LYS A 101 17.14 -3.62 3.67
CA LYS A 101 18.35 -3.02 4.25
C LYS A 101 18.91 -1.83 3.48
N ARG A 102 18.07 -1.14 2.73
CA ARG A 102 18.44 0.06 1.98
C ARG A 102 18.04 1.30 2.79
N ILE A 103 18.71 1.48 3.92
CA ILE A 103 18.32 2.45 4.95
C ILE A 103 18.34 3.91 4.47
N PRO A 104 19.39 4.43 3.79
CA PRO A 104 19.40 5.83 3.35
C PRO A 104 18.24 6.16 2.41
N GLU A 105 17.95 5.29 1.45
CA GLU A 105 16.84 5.48 0.54
C GLU A 105 15.49 5.42 1.25
N ALA A 106 15.38 4.49 2.23
CA ALA A 106 14.17 4.38 3.04
C ALA A 106 13.89 5.68 3.78
N ARG A 107 14.90 6.30 4.40
CA ARG A 107 14.74 7.55 5.13
C ARG A 107 14.18 8.65 4.23
N GLU A 108 14.63 8.75 3.00
CA GLU A 108 14.12 9.76 2.05
C GLU A 108 12.63 9.56 1.78
N SER A 109 12.21 8.31 1.53
CA SER A 109 10.80 8.00 1.27
C SER A 109 9.92 8.26 2.49
N LEU A 110 10.40 7.92 3.69
CA LEU A 110 9.66 8.17 4.92
C LEU A 110 9.49 9.66 5.19
N LYS A 111 10.55 10.45 4.98
CA LYS A 111 10.46 11.92 5.11
C LYS A 111 9.48 12.51 4.12
N ARG A 112 9.45 11.98 2.89
CA ARG A 112 8.51 12.42 1.87
C ARG A 112 7.07 12.16 2.30
N ALA A 113 6.81 10.97 2.84
CA ALA A 113 5.47 10.63 3.35
C ALA A 113 5.01 11.62 4.43
N ILE A 114 5.91 11.92 5.38
CA ILE A 114 5.59 12.83 6.47
C ILE A 114 5.33 14.25 5.95
N SER A 115 6.12 14.71 4.98
CA SER A 115 5.97 16.07 4.47
C SER A 115 4.72 16.27 3.61
N LEU A 116 4.24 15.19 2.96
CA LEU A 116 3.05 15.26 2.12
C LEU A 116 1.77 15.42 2.94
N GLU A 117 1.63 14.66 4.01
CA GLU A 117 0.45 14.71 4.88
C GLU A 117 0.86 14.50 6.33
N PRO A 118 1.35 15.57 7.03
CA PRO A 118 1.98 15.42 8.35
C PRO A 118 1.12 14.80 9.44
N ASP A 119 -0.20 14.96 9.36
CA ASP A 119 -1.12 14.44 10.39
C ASP A 119 -1.85 13.17 9.95
N SER A 120 -1.43 12.57 8.84
CA SER A 120 -2.07 11.36 8.31
C SER A 120 -1.61 10.10 9.03
N PRO A 121 -2.40 9.01 8.96
CA PRO A 121 -1.95 7.70 9.43
C PRO A 121 -0.65 7.26 8.77
N ALA A 122 -0.46 7.57 7.48
CA ALA A 122 0.78 7.24 6.77
C ALA A 122 1.98 7.97 7.36
N ALA A 123 1.82 9.24 7.74
CA ALA A 123 2.89 10.01 8.38
C ALA A 123 3.22 9.44 9.77
N GLU A 124 2.22 9.06 10.54
CA GLU A 124 2.43 8.44 11.85
C GLU A 124 3.18 7.11 11.72
N PHE A 125 2.80 6.32 10.72
CA PHE A 125 3.50 5.07 10.42
C PHE A 125 4.96 5.34 10.01
N ALA A 126 5.18 6.32 9.14
CA ALA A 126 6.54 6.70 8.72
C ALA A 126 7.40 7.18 9.89
N LYS A 127 6.82 7.97 10.80
CA LYS A 127 7.52 8.42 12.01
C LYS A 127 7.91 7.25 12.90
N ALA A 128 7.01 6.27 13.06
CA ALA A 128 7.30 5.07 13.83
C ALA A 128 8.45 4.27 13.23
N LEU A 129 8.49 4.17 11.89
CA LEU A 129 9.60 3.49 11.21
C LEU A 129 10.92 4.25 11.37
N GLU A 130 10.90 5.59 11.31
CA GLU A 130 12.09 6.39 11.57
C GLU A 130 12.61 6.15 13.00
N GLU A 131 11.71 6.10 13.97
CA GLU A 131 12.08 5.80 15.34
C GLU A 131 12.68 4.40 15.46
N ALA A 132 12.11 3.42 14.78
CA ALA A 132 12.66 2.06 14.75
C ALA A 132 14.09 2.03 14.18
N ILE A 133 14.38 2.86 13.17
CA ILE A 133 15.74 2.98 12.64
C ILE A 133 16.68 3.51 13.74
N GLU A 134 16.25 4.57 14.44
CA GLU A 134 17.09 5.21 15.47
C GLU A 134 17.42 4.25 16.63
N VAL A 135 16.50 3.38 17.01
CA VAL A 135 16.75 2.41 18.09
C VAL A 135 17.40 1.11 17.61
N GLY A 136 17.76 1.02 16.33
CA GLY A 136 18.57 -0.09 15.82
C GLY A 136 17.80 -1.32 15.37
N VAL A 137 16.48 -1.23 15.18
CA VAL A 137 15.68 -2.38 14.76
C VAL A 137 16.13 -2.94 13.40
N PHE A 138 16.63 -2.07 12.53
CA PHE A 138 17.06 -2.44 11.17
C PHE A 138 18.59 -2.45 11.01
N ALA A 139 19.29 -2.43 12.10
CA ALA A 139 20.76 -2.43 12.08
C ALA A 139 21.35 -3.76 11.58
#